data_8274a309629322552f36b6b94f43db86
#
_entry.id   8274a309629322552f36b6b94f43db86
#
_cell.length_a   1.000
_cell.length_b   1.000
_cell.length_c   1.000
_cell.angle_alpha   90.00
_cell.angle_beta   90.00
_cell.angle_gamma   90.00
#
_symmetry.space_group_name_H-M   'P 1'
#
loop_
_entity.id
_entity.type
_entity.pdbx_description
1 polymer ?
#
loop_
_entity_poly.entity_id
_entity_poly.type
_entity_poly.pdbx_seq_one_letter_code
_entity_poly.pdbx_strand_id
1 'polypeptide(L)'
;MKVTVGFWIGCALLSIVVSGCNRYQVIPEQWANRINTQLTYEQVKAAPDSTRGQIVVWGGEVLNAVRDNERTTIEVLELPLNKDHIPLESRASSRGRFLVLDSRGEIIDPAIFKEGSKITVIGEVLGIRTETLDKAAYDFPVVAIRDMTMWDESTRSNYPLAGYSNYYGYGYYGHRPYMFLEGAHVSGS
;
A
#
# COMPACT_ATOMS: atom_id res chain seq x y z
N MET A 1 -10.69 -28.08 57.02
CA MET A 1 -10.20 -26.86 56.35
C MET A 1 -9.06 -27.20 55.40
N LYS A 2 -9.31 -27.68 54.18
CA LYS A 2 -8.27 -27.95 53.16
C LYS A 2 -8.90 -27.96 51.75
N VAL A 3 -9.54 -26.88 51.26
CA VAL A 3 -10.17 -26.87 49.91
C VAL A 3 -10.04 -25.51 49.18
N THR A 4 -9.20 -24.59 49.60
CA THR A 4 -9.23 -23.24 48.97
C THR A 4 -7.97 -22.83 48.19
N VAL A 5 -6.95 -23.67 48.08
CA VAL A 5 -5.70 -23.30 47.38
C VAL A 5 -5.70 -23.72 45.91
N GLY A 6 -6.46 -24.77 45.53
CA GLY A 6 -6.47 -25.29 44.16
C GLY A 6 -7.22 -24.42 43.13
N PHE A 7 -8.16 -23.57 43.59
CA PHE A 7 -9.00 -22.78 42.69
C PHE A 7 -8.33 -21.53 42.13
N TRP A 8 -7.34 -20.99 42.85
CA TRP A 8 -6.61 -19.79 42.40
C TRP A 8 -5.52 -20.06 41.35
N ILE A 9 -4.98 -21.28 41.31
CA ILE A 9 -3.94 -21.64 40.33
C ILE A 9 -4.55 -21.90 38.93
N GLY A 10 -5.79 -22.36 38.88
CA GLY A 10 -6.51 -22.57 37.61
C GLY A 10 -6.87 -21.30 36.83
N CYS A 11 -7.16 -20.21 37.54
CA CYS A 11 -7.46 -18.91 36.87
C CYS A 11 -6.24 -18.18 36.35
N ALA A 12 -5.06 -18.38 36.93
CA ALA A 12 -3.81 -17.71 36.48
C ALA A 12 -3.25 -18.30 35.19
N LEU A 13 -3.56 -19.57 34.85
CA LEU A 13 -3.12 -20.22 33.62
C LEU A 13 -3.98 -19.93 32.38
N LEU A 14 -5.17 -19.40 32.56
CA LEU A 14 -6.07 -19.08 31.43
C LEU A 14 -5.84 -17.70 30.81
N SER A 15 -4.98 -16.87 31.42
CA SER A 15 -4.75 -15.48 30.98
C SER A 15 -3.63 -15.32 29.94
N ILE A 16 -2.98 -16.37 29.47
CA ILE A 16 -1.75 -16.27 28.65
C ILE A 16 -2.02 -16.46 27.13
N VAL A 17 -3.25 -16.73 26.70
CA VAL A 17 -3.52 -17.16 25.30
C VAL A 17 -4.10 -16.06 24.40
N VAL A 18 -4.07 -14.80 24.78
CA VAL A 18 -4.54 -13.71 23.90
C VAL A 18 -3.39 -12.76 23.55
N SER A 19 -2.25 -13.33 23.13
CA SER A 19 -1.31 -12.56 22.32
C SER A 19 -1.74 -12.69 20.87
N GLY A 20 -2.80 -11.96 20.49
CA GLY A 20 -3.19 -11.82 19.10
C GLY A 20 -2.03 -11.22 18.32
N CYS A 21 -1.39 -12.02 17.45
CA CYS A 21 -0.49 -11.52 16.43
C CYS A 21 -1.30 -10.52 15.59
N ASN A 22 -1.09 -9.24 15.81
CA ASN A 22 -1.65 -8.18 14.99
C ASN A 22 -0.94 -8.23 13.64
N ARG A 23 -1.40 -9.12 12.75
CA ARG A 23 -0.86 -9.24 11.39
C ARG A 23 -1.33 -8.03 10.62
N TYR A 24 -0.40 -7.23 10.11
CA TYR A 24 -0.76 -6.11 9.25
C TYR A 24 -1.58 -6.61 8.05
N GLN A 25 -2.77 -6.05 7.89
CA GLN A 25 -3.69 -6.42 6.81
C GLN A 25 -3.57 -5.39 5.69
N VAL A 26 -2.94 -5.77 4.59
CA VAL A 26 -2.75 -4.92 3.39
C VAL A 26 -4.10 -4.56 2.75
N ILE A 27 -5.07 -5.46 2.82
CA ILE A 27 -6.42 -5.22 2.31
C ILE A 27 -7.34 -4.94 3.49
N PRO A 28 -7.81 -3.68 3.68
CA PRO A 28 -8.81 -3.36 4.70
C PRO A 28 -10.12 -4.12 4.47
N GLU A 29 -10.83 -4.48 5.54
CA GLU A 29 -12.07 -5.27 5.49
C GLU A 29 -13.13 -4.66 4.56
N GLN A 30 -13.22 -3.33 4.51
CA GLN A 30 -14.15 -2.59 3.64
C GLN A 30 -13.95 -2.89 2.15
N TRP A 31 -12.76 -3.32 1.73
CA TRP A 31 -12.43 -3.65 0.35
C TRP A 31 -12.46 -5.15 0.07
N ALA A 32 -12.29 -6.02 1.07
CA ALA A 32 -12.12 -7.46 0.92
C ALA A 32 -13.23 -8.12 0.05
N ASN A 33 -14.49 -7.69 0.22
CA ASN A 33 -15.63 -8.22 -0.56
C ASN A 33 -15.90 -7.47 -1.87
N ARG A 34 -15.14 -6.40 -2.17
CA ARG A 34 -15.36 -5.56 -3.35
C ARG A 34 -14.31 -5.78 -4.43
N ILE A 35 -13.19 -6.38 -4.07
CA ILE A 35 -12.08 -6.64 -4.97
C ILE A 35 -12.42 -7.81 -5.88
N ASN A 36 -12.29 -7.62 -7.19
CA ASN A 36 -12.32 -8.70 -8.15
C ASN A 36 -10.93 -9.36 -8.24
N THR A 37 -10.72 -10.43 -7.45
CA THR A 37 -9.47 -11.17 -7.40
C THR A 37 -9.19 -12.00 -8.66
N GLN A 38 -10.19 -12.17 -9.52
CA GLN A 38 -10.06 -12.92 -10.79
C GLN A 38 -9.60 -12.03 -11.95
N LEU A 39 -9.70 -10.69 -11.78
CA LEU A 39 -9.39 -9.76 -12.85
C LEU A 39 -7.88 -9.48 -12.89
N THR A 40 -7.24 -9.98 -13.94
CA THR A 40 -5.80 -9.81 -14.16
C THR A 40 -5.47 -8.52 -14.92
N TYR A 41 -4.21 -8.12 -14.86
CA TYR A 41 -3.67 -6.99 -15.63
C TYR A 41 -3.92 -7.14 -17.13
N GLU A 42 -3.66 -8.34 -17.68
CA GLU A 42 -3.84 -8.64 -19.10
C GLU A 42 -5.30 -8.57 -19.53
N GLN A 43 -6.22 -9.01 -18.69
CA GLN A 43 -7.66 -8.95 -18.98
C GLN A 43 -8.15 -7.51 -19.04
N VAL A 44 -7.68 -6.64 -18.13
CA VAL A 44 -8.01 -5.21 -18.19
C VAL A 44 -7.47 -4.58 -19.47
N LYS A 45 -6.24 -4.92 -19.87
CA LYS A 45 -5.63 -4.42 -21.10
C LYS A 45 -6.36 -4.91 -22.36
N ALA A 46 -6.83 -6.15 -22.35
CA ALA A 46 -7.52 -6.75 -23.49
C ALA A 46 -8.98 -6.28 -23.64
N ALA A 47 -9.66 -5.94 -22.54
CA ALA A 47 -11.07 -5.59 -22.54
C ALA A 47 -11.39 -4.43 -21.56
N PRO A 48 -10.83 -3.24 -21.82
CA PRO A 48 -10.89 -2.12 -20.86
C PRO A 48 -12.30 -1.64 -20.55
N ASP A 49 -13.19 -1.62 -21.54
CA ASP A 49 -14.56 -1.12 -21.34
C ASP A 49 -15.40 -2.05 -20.47
N SER A 50 -15.20 -3.36 -20.58
CA SER A 50 -15.93 -4.35 -19.80
C SER A 50 -15.42 -4.46 -18.35
N THR A 51 -14.22 -3.95 -18.07
CA THR A 51 -13.59 -4.01 -16.76
C THR A 51 -13.64 -2.69 -16.00
N ARG A 52 -14.13 -1.63 -16.65
CA ARG A 52 -14.29 -0.30 -16.04
C ARG A 52 -15.16 -0.36 -14.78
N GLY A 53 -14.73 0.36 -13.72
CA GLY A 53 -15.43 0.40 -12.43
C GLY A 53 -15.16 -0.78 -11.52
N GLN A 54 -14.48 -1.82 -11.99
CA GLN A 54 -14.09 -2.94 -11.14
C GLN A 54 -12.93 -2.57 -10.22
N ILE A 55 -12.94 -3.11 -9.01
CA ILE A 55 -11.88 -2.89 -8.02
C ILE A 55 -10.86 -4.01 -8.12
N VAL A 56 -9.60 -3.64 -8.27
CA VAL A 56 -8.46 -4.57 -8.38
C VAL A 56 -7.43 -4.31 -7.28
N VAL A 57 -6.59 -5.30 -7.01
CA VAL A 57 -5.38 -5.14 -6.20
C VAL A 57 -4.19 -5.45 -7.09
N TRP A 58 -3.40 -4.43 -7.37
CA TRP A 58 -2.18 -4.55 -8.16
C TRP A 58 -0.99 -4.04 -7.38
N GLY A 59 0.15 -4.64 -7.63
CA GLY A 59 1.42 -4.21 -7.07
C GLY A 59 2.40 -3.79 -8.12
N GLY A 60 3.44 -3.11 -7.68
CA GLY A 60 4.52 -2.77 -8.58
C GLY A 60 5.57 -1.86 -7.99
N GLU A 61 6.46 -1.45 -8.86
CA GLU A 61 7.54 -0.54 -8.56
C GLU A 61 7.27 0.82 -9.20
N VAL A 62 7.38 1.88 -8.43
CA VAL A 62 7.22 3.26 -8.90
C VAL A 62 8.34 3.58 -9.88
N LEU A 63 7.97 3.97 -11.10
CA LEU A 63 8.91 4.45 -12.11
C LEU A 63 8.97 5.97 -12.14
N ASN A 64 7.83 6.63 -11.94
CA ASN A 64 7.73 8.08 -11.95
C ASN A 64 6.46 8.52 -11.22
N ALA A 65 6.48 9.74 -10.68
CA ALA A 65 5.29 10.38 -10.14
C ALA A 65 5.28 11.85 -10.57
N VAL A 66 4.22 12.26 -11.22
CA VAL A 66 4.07 13.62 -11.76
C VAL A 66 2.76 14.22 -11.26
N ARG A 67 2.82 15.47 -10.86
CA ARG A 67 1.65 16.28 -10.55
C ARG A 67 1.29 17.14 -11.74
N ASP A 68 0.07 17.00 -12.21
CA ASP A 68 -0.56 17.88 -13.17
C ASP A 68 -1.69 18.63 -12.48
N ASN A 69 -1.70 19.94 -12.59
CA ASN A 69 -2.64 20.94 -12.02
C ASN A 69 -3.53 20.48 -10.84
N GLU A 70 -4.24 19.38 -10.95
CA GLU A 70 -5.24 18.93 -9.97
C GLU A 70 -5.03 17.47 -9.50
N ARG A 71 -4.09 16.73 -10.07
CA ARG A 71 -3.93 15.28 -9.84
C ARG A 71 -2.48 14.86 -9.78
N THR A 72 -2.21 13.88 -8.96
CA THR A 72 -0.95 13.15 -9.03
C THR A 72 -1.16 11.87 -9.83
N THR A 73 -0.34 11.68 -10.87
CA THR A 73 -0.27 10.46 -11.68
C THR A 73 1.02 9.74 -11.31
N ILE A 74 0.92 8.46 -10.98
CA ILE A 74 2.06 7.62 -10.66
C ILE A 74 2.16 6.56 -11.75
N GLU A 75 3.30 6.49 -12.41
CA GLU A 75 3.63 5.41 -13.34
C GLU A 75 4.26 4.26 -12.57
N VAL A 76 3.71 3.06 -12.74
CA VAL A 76 4.09 1.87 -11.99
C VAL A 76 4.43 0.74 -12.94
N LEU A 77 5.59 0.14 -12.76
CA LEU A 77 5.94 -1.16 -13.36
C LEU A 77 5.16 -2.24 -12.61
N GLU A 78 4.23 -2.89 -13.28
CA GLU A 78 3.43 -3.93 -12.66
C GLU A 78 4.32 -5.11 -12.25
N LEU A 79 4.16 -5.56 -11.01
CA LEU A 79 4.84 -6.74 -10.48
C LEU A 79 3.82 -7.65 -9.80
N PRO A 80 3.91 -8.98 -10.01
CA PRO A 80 3.05 -9.91 -9.31
C PRO A 80 3.17 -9.76 -7.80
N LEU A 81 2.05 -9.94 -7.10
CA LEU A 81 1.99 -9.91 -5.65
C LEU A 81 2.22 -11.32 -5.07
N ASN A 82 2.92 -11.39 -3.94
CA ASN A 82 2.98 -12.60 -3.15
C ASN A 82 1.68 -12.78 -2.32
N LYS A 83 1.61 -13.85 -1.51
CA LYS A 83 0.46 -14.16 -0.64
C LYS A 83 0.12 -13.08 0.40
N ASP A 84 1.09 -12.24 0.74
CA ASP A 84 0.94 -11.14 1.69
C ASP A 84 0.69 -9.80 0.97
N HIS A 85 0.37 -9.84 -0.33
CA HIS A 85 0.14 -8.70 -1.22
C HIS A 85 1.35 -7.76 -1.36
N ILE A 86 2.56 -8.28 -1.19
CA ILE A 86 3.80 -7.53 -1.41
C ILE A 86 4.29 -7.78 -2.84
N PRO A 87 4.67 -6.75 -3.61
CA PRO A 87 5.22 -6.92 -4.95
C PRO A 87 6.52 -7.73 -4.95
N LEU A 88 6.67 -8.64 -5.92
CA LEU A 88 7.90 -9.41 -6.10
C LEU A 88 9.08 -8.51 -6.46
N GLU A 89 10.31 -9.01 -6.21
CA GLU A 89 11.54 -8.24 -6.43
C GLU A 89 11.94 -8.15 -7.90
N SER A 90 11.64 -9.18 -8.68
CA SER A 90 12.15 -9.32 -10.05
C SER A 90 11.35 -8.49 -11.06
N ARG A 91 11.96 -7.46 -11.62
CA ARG A 91 11.39 -6.71 -12.77
C ARG A 91 11.14 -7.60 -13.99
N ALA A 92 11.85 -8.73 -14.12
CA ALA A 92 11.64 -9.68 -15.23
C ALA A 92 10.28 -10.37 -15.19
N SER A 93 9.58 -10.36 -14.06
CA SER A 93 8.21 -10.88 -13.91
C SER A 93 7.12 -9.87 -14.24
N SER A 94 7.49 -8.65 -14.61
CA SER A 94 6.55 -7.59 -14.99
C SER A 94 5.75 -7.96 -16.24
N ARG A 95 4.47 -7.62 -16.23
CA ARG A 95 3.55 -7.74 -17.36
C ARG A 95 3.36 -6.44 -18.13
N GLY A 96 3.95 -5.36 -17.65
CA GLY A 96 3.91 -4.05 -18.27
C GLY A 96 3.80 -2.93 -17.26
N ARG A 97 3.24 -1.79 -17.69
CA ARG A 97 3.10 -0.60 -16.86
C ARG A 97 1.64 -0.19 -16.75
N PHE A 98 1.27 0.43 -15.63
CA PHE A 98 -0.03 1.03 -15.43
C PHE A 98 0.09 2.40 -14.77
N LEU A 99 -0.95 3.20 -14.89
CA LEU A 99 -1.03 4.50 -14.27
C LEU A 99 -1.98 4.44 -13.05
N VAL A 100 -1.54 5.03 -11.98
CA VAL A 100 -2.32 5.22 -10.77
C VAL A 100 -2.66 6.68 -10.65
N LEU A 101 -3.95 7.00 -10.58
CA LEU A 101 -4.44 8.37 -10.46
C LEU A 101 -4.98 8.62 -9.06
N ASP A 102 -4.51 9.69 -8.45
CA ASP A 102 -5.20 10.24 -7.29
C ASP A 102 -6.31 11.18 -7.74
N SER A 103 -7.55 10.78 -7.49
CA SER A 103 -8.75 11.52 -7.90
C SER A 103 -9.58 12.02 -6.72
N ARG A 104 -9.04 11.97 -5.49
CA ARG A 104 -9.79 12.22 -4.25
C ARG A 104 -9.82 13.67 -3.81
N GLY A 105 -9.16 14.58 -4.56
CA GLY A 105 -9.13 16.01 -4.24
C GLY A 105 -8.11 16.37 -3.13
N GLU A 106 -7.52 15.41 -2.48
CA GLU A 106 -6.35 15.60 -1.61
C GLU A 106 -5.10 15.34 -2.46
N ILE A 107 -4.35 16.40 -2.71
CA ILE A 107 -3.21 16.34 -3.61
C ILE A 107 -2.07 15.61 -2.88
N ILE A 108 -1.81 14.37 -3.27
CA ILE A 108 -0.65 13.64 -2.79
C ILE A 108 0.60 14.30 -3.39
N ASP A 109 1.57 14.64 -2.52
CA ASP A 109 2.85 15.18 -2.98
C ASP A 109 3.63 14.10 -3.74
N PRO A 110 4.00 14.32 -5.02
CA PRO A 110 4.81 13.36 -5.77
C PRO A 110 6.14 13.02 -5.11
N ALA A 111 6.70 13.92 -4.31
CA ALA A 111 7.99 13.72 -3.65
C ALA A 111 8.04 12.51 -2.69
N ILE A 112 6.89 12.03 -2.23
CA ILE A 112 6.81 10.83 -1.40
C ILE A 112 7.02 9.54 -2.19
N PHE A 113 6.74 9.57 -3.51
CA PHE A 113 6.90 8.42 -4.40
C PHE A 113 8.31 8.42 -4.99
N LYS A 114 9.24 7.82 -4.27
CA LYS A 114 10.59 7.66 -4.80
C LYS A 114 10.60 6.61 -5.91
N GLU A 115 11.32 6.88 -6.99
CA GLU A 115 11.60 5.87 -8.01
C GLU A 115 12.24 4.64 -7.38
N GLY A 116 11.79 3.45 -7.77
CA GLY A 116 12.22 2.18 -7.19
C GLY A 116 11.38 1.71 -5.99
N SER A 117 10.63 2.60 -5.33
CA SER A 117 9.76 2.21 -4.21
C SER A 117 8.67 1.25 -4.68
N LYS A 118 8.35 0.27 -3.84
CA LYS A 118 7.26 -0.67 -4.12
C LYS A 118 5.95 -0.20 -3.51
N ILE A 119 4.88 -0.42 -4.25
CA ILE A 119 3.53 -0.10 -3.80
C ILE A 119 2.56 -1.25 -4.08
N THR A 120 1.56 -1.36 -3.23
CA THR A 120 0.36 -2.16 -3.49
C THR A 120 -0.83 -1.22 -3.51
N VAL A 121 -1.59 -1.24 -4.58
CA VAL A 121 -2.72 -0.34 -4.82
C VAL A 121 -4.01 -1.14 -4.87
N ILE A 122 -4.99 -0.72 -4.09
CA ILE A 122 -6.40 -1.05 -4.32
C ILE A 122 -6.96 0.06 -5.18
N GLY A 123 -7.33 -0.26 -6.42
CA GLY A 123 -7.72 0.73 -7.40
C GLY A 123 -8.98 0.36 -8.17
N GLU A 124 -9.74 1.37 -8.57
CA GLU A 124 -10.85 1.21 -9.51
C GLU A 124 -10.35 1.38 -10.93
N VAL A 125 -10.63 0.42 -11.78
CA VAL A 125 -10.27 0.47 -13.20
C VAL A 125 -11.02 1.59 -13.90
N LEU A 126 -10.28 2.52 -14.50
CA LEU A 126 -10.84 3.63 -15.30
C LEU A 126 -10.82 3.34 -16.80
N GLY A 127 -10.04 2.35 -17.24
CA GLY A 127 -9.86 1.98 -18.65
C GLY A 127 -8.40 2.05 -19.06
N ILE A 128 -8.17 2.48 -20.30
CA ILE A 128 -6.84 2.61 -20.90
C ILE A 128 -6.56 4.08 -21.23
N ARG A 129 -5.29 4.48 -21.10
CA ARG A 129 -4.74 5.74 -21.64
C ARG A 129 -3.57 5.40 -22.54
N THR A 130 -3.63 5.85 -23.78
CA THR A 130 -2.51 5.70 -24.72
C THR A 130 -1.59 6.90 -24.61
N GLU A 131 -0.33 6.66 -24.27
CA GLU A 131 0.72 7.68 -24.19
C GLU A 131 1.96 7.24 -24.96
N THR A 132 2.90 8.15 -25.17
CA THR A 132 4.17 7.81 -25.83
C THR A 132 5.16 7.26 -24.80
N LEU A 133 5.64 6.06 -25.03
CA LEU A 133 6.73 5.43 -24.28
C LEU A 133 7.89 5.15 -25.25
N ASP A 134 9.04 5.77 -25.03
CA ASP A 134 10.24 5.59 -25.86
C ASP A 134 10.00 5.71 -27.39
N LYS A 135 9.19 6.68 -27.81
CA LYS A 135 8.81 6.97 -29.22
C LYS A 135 7.75 6.01 -29.81
N ALA A 136 7.18 5.11 -29.04
CA ALA A 136 6.08 4.24 -29.47
C ALA A 136 4.82 4.52 -28.65
N ALA A 137 3.65 4.32 -29.25
CA ALA A 137 2.39 4.35 -28.53
C ALA A 137 2.34 3.15 -27.56
N TYR A 138 1.97 3.42 -26.30
CA TYR A 138 1.80 2.40 -25.29
C TYR A 138 0.48 2.59 -24.57
N ASP A 139 -0.26 1.49 -24.44
CA ASP A 139 -1.55 1.47 -23.78
C ASP A 139 -1.38 1.14 -22.29
N PHE A 140 -1.57 2.16 -21.45
CA PHE A 140 -1.50 2.04 -20.02
C PHE A 140 -2.89 1.74 -19.44
N PRO A 141 -3.11 0.62 -18.76
CA PRO A 141 -4.23 0.49 -17.83
C PRO A 141 -4.19 1.61 -16.79
N VAL A 142 -5.34 2.19 -16.49
CA VAL A 142 -5.45 3.30 -15.55
C VAL A 142 -6.36 2.90 -14.40
N VAL A 143 -5.88 3.09 -13.16
CA VAL A 143 -6.66 2.86 -11.95
C VAL A 143 -6.73 4.11 -11.08
N ALA A 144 -7.91 4.40 -10.52
CA ALA A 144 -8.07 5.43 -9.51
C ALA A 144 -7.79 4.85 -8.12
N ILE A 145 -6.97 5.50 -7.33
CA ILE A 145 -6.64 5.04 -5.96
C ILE A 145 -7.92 4.96 -5.12
N ARG A 146 -8.11 3.83 -4.46
CA ARG A 146 -9.06 3.61 -3.38
C ARG A 146 -8.35 3.42 -2.05
N ASP A 147 -7.23 2.70 -2.08
CA ASP A 147 -6.30 2.53 -0.96
C ASP A 147 -4.91 2.21 -1.51
N MET A 148 -3.86 2.44 -0.73
CA MET A 148 -2.50 2.19 -1.16
C MET A 148 -1.58 1.91 0.02
N THR A 149 -0.70 0.92 -0.14
CA THR A 149 0.38 0.61 0.79
C THR A 149 1.71 0.86 0.10
N MET A 150 2.60 1.62 0.75
CA MET A 150 3.99 1.79 0.33
C MET A 150 4.88 0.87 1.13
N TRP A 151 5.85 0.24 0.44
CA TRP A 151 6.83 -0.66 1.05
C TRP A 151 8.19 0.03 1.06
N ASP A 152 8.83 0.08 2.23
CA ASP A 152 10.15 0.68 2.37
C ASP A 152 11.24 -0.35 2.09
N GLU A 153 12.17 -0.02 1.18
CA GLU A 153 13.33 -0.86 0.88
C GLU A 153 14.36 -0.87 2.03
N SER A 154 14.40 0.18 2.86
CA SER A 154 15.38 0.31 3.93
C SER A 154 15.15 -0.65 5.08
N THR A 155 13.94 -1.16 5.19
CA THR A 155 13.57 -2.17 6.16
C THR A 155 13.41 -3.49 5.40
N ARG A 156 14.41 -4.35 5.42
CA ARG A 156 14.26 -5.80 5.11
C ARG A 156 13.25 -6.48 6.05
N SER A 157 12.41 -5.72 6.66
CA SER A 157 11.28 -6.07 7.48
C SER A 157 10.04 -5.97 6.61
N ASN A 158 9.31 -7.06 6.46
CA ASN A 158 8.03 -7.16 5.73
C ASN A 158 6.91 -6.31 6.35
N TYR A 159 7.25 -5.13 6.88
CA TYR A 159 6.28 -4.22 7.46
C TYR A 159 6.16 -2.98 6.57
N PRO A 160 4.95 -2.58 6.20
CA PRO A 160 4.73 -1.34 5.46
C PRO A 160 5.12 -0.14 6.31
N LEU A 161 5.47 0.95 5.66
CA LEU A 161 5.59 2.25 6.32
C LEU A 161 4.26 2.55 7.01
N ALA A 162 4.26 2.50 8.34
CA ALA A 162 3.08 2.82 9.12
C ALA A 162 2.67 4.27 8.82
N GLY A 163 1.54 4.46 8.16
CA GLY A 163 0.99 5.80 8.01
C GLY A 163 0.15 6.09 6.77
N TYR A 164 0.28 5.32 5.69
CA TYR A 164 -0.46 5.65 4.47
C TYR A 164 -1.87 5.05 4.41
N SER A 165 -2.05 3.85 4.95
CA SER A 165 -3.36 3.20 5.02
C SER A 165 -4.36 3.94 5.90
N ASN A 166 -3.89 4.72 6.90
CA ASN A 166 -4.76 5.44 7.84
C ASN A 166 -5.04 6.90 7.45
N TYR A 167 -4.44 7.43 6.39
CA TYR A 167 -4.66 8.82 6.01
C TYR A 167 -6.05 9.07 5.41
N TYR A 168 -6.77 8.02 5.04
CA TYR A 168 -8.08 8.10 4.39
C TYR A 168 -9.24 7.50 5.17
N GLY A 169 -8.99 7.04 6.38
CA GLY A 169 -10.04 6.68 7.34
C GLY A 169 -10.16 7.78 8.40
N TYR A 170 -11.32 8.37 8.56
CA TYR A 170 -11.66 9.21 9.71
C TYR A 170 -11.20 8.52 11.00
N GLY A 171 -10.15 9.01 11.65
CA GLY A 171 -9.67 8.39 12.88
C GLY A 171 -8.57 9.16 13.57
N TYR A 172 -8.93 10.01 14.50
CA TYR A 172 -8.24 10.45 15.71
C TYR A 172 -6.72 10.70 15.63
N TYR A 173 -6.39 11.97 15.71
CA TYR A 173 -5.06 12.50 16.03
C TYR A 173 -4.52 11.94 17.36
N GLY A 174 -3.57 11.02 17.28
CA GLY A 174 -2.67 10.70 18.38
C GLY A 174 -1.39 11.51 18.22
N HIS A 175 -1.27 12.60 18.92
CA HIS A 175 -0.02 13.36 19.07
C HIS A 175 1.07 12.43 19.61
N ARG A 176 2.11 12.15 18.83
CA ARG A 176 3.42 11.78 19.37
C ARG A 176 4.30 13.03 19.34
N PRO A 177 4.80 13.50 20.49
CA PRO A 177 5.73 14.61 20.51
C PRO A 177 7.08 14.14 19.91
N TYR A 178 7.59 14.90 18.95
CA TYR A 178 8.97 14.80 18.51
C TYR A 178 9.86 15.13 19.71
N MET A 179 10.64 14.15 20.20
CA MET A 179 11.75 14.46 21.09
C MET A 179 12.87 15.09 20.26
N PHE A 180 12.98 16.39 20.36
CA PHE A 180 14.19 17.12 20.02
C PHE A 180 15.28 16.65 21.00
N LEU A 181 16.28 15.97 20.50
CA LEU A 181 17.55 15.82 21.22
C LEU A 181 18.34 17.11 21.00
N GLU A 182 18.18 18.00 21.95
CA GLU A 182 18.99 19.20 22.10
C GLU A 182 20.28 18.84 22.85
N GLY A 183 21.42 19.28 22.31
CA GLY A 183 22.61 19.54 23.11
C GLY A 183 23.73 18.52 23.08
N ALA A 184 24.69 18.69 22.15
CA ALA A 184 26.10 18.43 22.42
C ALA A 184 26.86 19.74 22.26
N HIS A 185 27.02 20.44 23.36
CA HIS A 185 28.02 21.51 23.51
C HIS A 185 29.42 20.89 23.38
N VAL A 186 30.15 21.27 22.37
CA VAL A 186 31.61 21.07 22.32
C VAL A 186 32.23 22.37 22.76
N SER A 187 32.72 22.40 23.99
CA SER A 187 33.66 23.38 24.52
C SER A 187 35.03 22.98 24.01
N GLY A 188 35.69 23.86 23.24
CA GLY A 188 37.07 23.78 22.86
C GLY A 188 37.82 24.99 23.38
N SER A 189 38.78 24.73 24.21
CA SER A 189 39.86 25.66 24.58
C SER A 189 41.00 25.57 23.57
#